data_7536be31c053f020280cbc31532877f6
#
_entry.id   7536be31c053f020280cbc31532877f6
#
_cell.length_a   1.000
_cell.length_b   1.000
_cell.length_c   1.000
_cell.angle_alpha   90.00
_cell.angle_beta   90.00
_cell.angle_gamma   90.00
#
_symmetry.space_group_name_H-M   'P 1'
#
loop_
_entity.id
_entity.type
_entity.pdbx_description
1 polymer ?
#
loop_
_entity_poly.entity_id
_entity_poly.type
_entity_poly.pdbx_seq_one_letter_code
_entity_poly.pdbx_strand_id
1 'polypeptide(L)'
;MSYLGGLVSTVCKHLAIAALVVLGLTLVVSPTTGVAYADGMDWDAVAQCESGGNWHANTGNGFYGGLQFKPSTWAANGGVGDPATASREQQIAVANRVVATQGPGAWPKCGGNGQLFPIQIVNILLHPVRGTLQTLWALVPH
;
A
#
# COMPACT_ATOMS: atom_id res chain seq x y z
N MET A 1 54.19 32.78 -22.03
CA MET A 1 52.81 32.48 -22.48
C MET A 1 52.29 31.11 -22.05
N SER A 2 52.86 30.46 -21.02
CA SER A 2 52.48 29.07 -20.63
C SER A 2 51.64 28.92 -19.35
N TYR A 3 51.33 30.03 -18.67
CA TYR A 3 50.57 29.99 -17.40
C TYR A 3 49.04 30.04 -17.57
N LEU A 4 48.53 30.54 -18.69
CA LEU A 4 47.10 30.65 -18.94
C LEU A 4 46.41 29.31 -19.32
N GLY A 5 47.14 28.37 -19.88
CA GLY A 5 46.59 27.07 -20.30
C GLY A 5 46.24 26.14 -19.16
N GLY A 6 46.94 26.22 -18.03
CA GLY A 6 46.72 25.35 -16.86
C GLY A 6 45.45 25.72 -16.06
N LEU A 7 45.21 27.02 -15.92
CA LEU A 7 44.04 27.50 -15.14
C LEU A 7 42.70 27.21 -15.85
N VAL A 8 42.67 27.36 -17.17
CA VAL A 8 41.47 27.07 -17.97
C VAL A 8 41.12 25.58 -17.94
N SER A 9 42.15 24.71 -17.98
CA SER A 9 41.93 23.26 -17.90
C SER A 9 41.38 22.80 -16.55
N THR A 10 41.86 23.40 -15.46
CA THR A 10 41.41 23.04 -14.09
C THR A 10 40.01 23.54 -13.83
N VAL A 11 39.68 24.77 -14.24
CA VAL A 11 38.31 25.32 -14.06
C VAL A 11 37.29 24.54 -14.89
N CYS A 12 37.65 24.14 -16.13
CA CYS A 12 36.79 23.35 -16.99
C CYS A 12 36.47 21.95 -16.40
N LYS A 13 37.47 21.30 -15.75
CA LYS A 13 37.30 20.00 -15.10
C LYS A 13 36.37 20.11 -13.87
N HIS A 14 36.50 21.16 -13.08
CA HIS A 14 35.63 21.36 -11.90
C HIS A 14 34.18 21.70 -12.27
N LEU A 15 34.00 22.50 -13.33
CA LEU A 15 32.67 22.80 -13.88
C LEU A 15 31.98 21.56 -14.48
N ALA A 16 32.72 20.67 -15.12
CA ALA A 16 32.17 19.44 -15.65
C ALA A 16 31.77 18.47 -14.56
N ILE A 17 32.51 18.37 -13.44
CA ILE A 17 32.18 17.52 -12.31
C ILE A 17 30.97 18.10 -11.56
N ALA A 18 30.88 19.41 -11.38
CA ALA A 18 29.73 20.05 -10.75
C ALA A 18 28.43 19.85 -11.57
N ALA A 19 28.53 19.91 -12.91
CA ALA A 19 27.39 19.66 -13.79
C ALA A 19 26.89 18.20 -13.70
N LEU A 20 27.80 17.22 -13.57
CA LEU A 20 27.44 15.81 -13.43
C LEU A 20 26.79 15.49 -12.08
N VAL A 21 27.19 16.18 -11.00
CA VAL A 21 26.58 16.00 -9.69
C VAL A 21 25.16 16.59 -9.65
N VAL A 22 24.92 17.70 -10.34
CA VAL A 22 23.58 18.31 -10.41
C VAL A 22 22.64 17.52 -11.33
N LEU A 23 23.15 16.90 -12.42
CA LEU A 23 22.35 16.03 -13.29
C LEU A 23 22.07 14.63 -12.67
N GLY A 24 22.92 14.16 -11.76
CA GLY A 24 22.78 12.85 -11.12
C GLY A 24 21.77 12.80 -9.97
N LEU A 25 21.26 13.93 -9.51
CA LEU A 25 20.37 14.01 -8.34
C LEU A 25 18.88 14.21 -8.70
N THR A 26 18.51 14.16 -9.96
CA THR A 26 17.12 13.97 -10.32
C THR A 26 16.79 12.48 -10.25
N LEU A 27 16.82 11.91 -9.06
CA LEU A 27 15.97 10.79 -8.74
C LEU A 27 14.55 11.29 -8.99
N VAL A 28 14.05 11.02 -10.19
CA VAL A 28 12.63 11.08 -10.48
C VAL A 28 12.02 10.00 -9.58
N VAL A 29 11.71 10.37 -8.33
CA VAL A 29 10.71 9.67 -7.56
C VAL A 29 9.43 9.91 -8.34
N SER A 30 9.17 9.03 -9.32
CA SER A 30 7.85 8.92 -9.90
C SER A 30 6.92 8.66 -8.73
N PRO A 31 5.98 9.56 -8.39
CA PRO A 31 4.92 9.17 -7.51
C PRO A 31 4.18 8.07 -8.24
N THR A 32 4.45 6.82 -7.87
CA THR A 32 3.51 5.74 -8.13
C THR A 32 2.28 6.10 -7.31
N THR A 33 1.43 6.96 -7.88
CA THR A 33 0.07 7.17 -7.42
C THR A 33 -0.79 5.94 -7.77
N GLY A 34 -0.24 4.76 -7.52
CA GLY A 34 -1.03 3.61 -7.22
C GLY A 34 -1.47 3.80 -5.77
N VAL A 35 -2.63 4.42 -5.57
CA VAL A 35 -3.33 4.28 -4.30
C VAL A 35 -3.51 2.78 -4.11
N ALA A 36 -2.64 2.21 -3.26
CA ALA A 36 -2.77 0.82 -2.85
C ALA A 36 -4.00 0.73 -1.93
N TYR A 37 -5.21 0.80 -2.54
CA TYR A 37 -6.45 0.51 -1.82
C TYR A 37 -6.43 -0.93 -1.27
N ALA A 38 -5.56 -1.77 -1.81
CA ALA A 38 -5.45 -3.16 -1.44
C ALA A 38 -4.96 -3.39 0.00
N ASP A 39 -3.99 -2.58 0.47
CA ASP A 39 -3.45 -2.70 1.83
C ASP A 39 -4.23 -1.88 2.88
N GLY A 40 -5.27 -1.16 2.46
CA GLY A 40 -6.05 -0.25 3.30
C GLY A 40 -7.46 -0.74 3.64
N MET A 41 -7.86 -1.96 3.24
CA MET A 41 -9.17 -2.52 3.57
C MET A 41 -9.10 -3.35 4.85
N ASP A 42 -10.00 -3.08 5.79
CA ASP A 42 -10.26 -3.96 6.92
C ASP A 42 -11.15 -5.12 6.47
N TRP A 43 -10.50 -6.19 6.00
CA TRP A 43 -11.19 -7.36 5.49
C TRP A 43 -11.94 -8.16 6.57
N ASP A 44 -11.56 -8.04 7.85
CA ASP A 44 -12.32 -8.64 8.93
C ASP A 44 -13.64 -7.92 9.15
N ALA A 45 -13.67 -6.58 9.05
CA ALA A 45 -14.91 -5.81 9.08
C ALA A 45 -15.83 -6.13 7.89
N VAL A 46 -15.26 -6.32 6.70
CA VAL A 46 -16.04 -6.77 5.52
C VAL A 46 -16.59 -8.18 5.75
N ALA A 47 -15.77 -9.13 6.18
CA ALA A 47 -16.20 -10.51 6.45
C ALA A 47 -17.25 -10.57 7.57
N GLN A 48 -17.09 -9.75 8.61
CA GLN A 48 -18.10 -9.64 9.68
C GLN A 48 -19.47 -9.22 9.12
N CYS A 49 -19.47 -8.28 8.16
CA CYS A 49 -20.70 -7.81 7.52
C CYS A 49 -21.28 -8.84 6.53
N GLU A 50 -20.42 -9.51 5.73
CA GLU A 50 -20.85 -10.41 4.65
C GLU A 50 -21.27 -11.80 5.14
N SER A 51 -20.56 -12.34 6.13
CA SER A 51 -20.71 -13.74 6.57
C SER A 51 -20.77 -13.91 8.10
N GLY A 52 -20.83 -12.81 8.87
CA GLY A 52 -20.67 -12.87 10.32
C GLY A 52 -19.26 -13.29 10.76
N GLY A 53 -18.24 -13.06 9.93
CA GLY A 53 -16.86 -13.45 10.19
C GLY A 53 -16.54 -14.92 9.90
N ASN A 54 -17.45 -15.66 9.30
CA ASN A 54 -17.21 -17.05 8.95
C ASN A 54 -16.45 -17.20 7.63
N TRP A 55 -15.12 -17.34 7.71
CA TRP A 55 -14.25 -17.50 6.56
C TRP A 55 -14.50 -18.77 5.73
N HIS A 56 -15.25 -19.73 6.26
CA HIS A 56 -15.66 -20.98 5.59
C HIS A 56 -17.14 -21.00 5.23
N ALA A 57 -17.79 -19.85 5.11
CA ALA A 57 -19.21 -19.75 4.80
C ALA A 57 -19.55 -20.39 3.46
N ASN A 58 -20.52 -21.32 3.48
CA ASN A 58 -21.14 -21.94 2.34
C ASN A 58 -22.59 -22.28 2.70
N THR A 59 -23.49 -21.34 2.45
CA THR A 59 -24.92 -21.48 2.79
C THR A 59 -25.77 -21.93 1.60
N GLY A 60 -25.16 -22.27 0.47
CA GLY A 60 -25.84 -22.67 -0.75
C GLY A 60 -26.48 -21.52 -1.55
N ASN A 61 -26.19 -20.27 -1.18
CA ASN A 61 -26.71 -19.07 -1.84
C ASN A 61 -25.90 -18.66 -3.10
N GLY A 62 -24.87 -19.45 -3.48
CA GLY A 62 -23.98 -19.19 -4.61
C GLY A 62 -22.82 -18.24 -4.29
N PHE A 63 -22.65 -17.84 -3.02
CA PHE A 63 -21.54 -17.05 -2.52
C PHE A 63 -20.77 -17.84 -1.45
N TYR A 64 -19.44 -17.71 -1.44
CA TYR A 64 -18.55 -18.58 -0.72
C TYR A 64 -17.47 -17.81 0.05
N GLY A 65 -17.09 -18.38 1.20
CA GLY A 65 -16.05 -17.83 2.06
C GLY A 65 -16.50 -16.61 2.88
N GLY A 66 -15.59 -16.09 3.69
CA GLY A 66 -15.85 -14.95 4.58
C GLY A 66 -16.25 -13.69 3.83
N LEU A 67 -15.73 -13.51 2.63
CA LEU A 67 -15.96 -12.34 1.78
C LEU A 67 -17.04 -12.57 0.71
N GLN A 68 -17.75 -13.69 0.77
CA GLN A 68 -18.89 -14.02 -0.09
C GLN A 68 -18.57 -13.88 -1.59
N PHE A 69 -17.51 -14.55 -2.05
CA PHE A 69 -17.13 -14.57 -3.46
C PHE A 69 -18.11 -15.36 -4.32
N LYS A 70 -18.42 -14.84 -5.50
CA LYS A 70 -18.91 -15.65 -6.61
C LYS A 70 -17.77 -16.51 -7.15
N PRO A 71 -17.99 -17.79 -7.51
CA PRO A 71 -16.94 -18.65 -8.08
C PRO A 71 -16.26 -18.05 -9.32
N SER A 72 -17.02 -17.40 -10.18
CA SER A 72 -16.49 -16.72 -11.37
C SER A 72 -15.56 -15.54 -11.03
N THR A 73 -15.94 -14.73 -10.06
CA THR A 73 -15.09 -13.60 -9.59
C THR A 73 -13.83 -14.13 -8.93
N TRP A 74 -13.95 -15.18 -8.12
CA TRP A 74 -12.82 -15.85 -7.48
C TRP A 74 -11.78 -16.32 -8.50
N ALA A 75 -12.23 -17.14 -9.49
CA ALA A 75 -11.36 -17.68 -10.52
C ALA A 75 -10.75 -16.58 -11.42
N ALA A 76 -11.54 -15.59 -11.83
CA ALA A 76 -11.08 -14.49 -12.67
C ALA A 76 -9.99 -13.63 -12.00
N ASN A 77 -9.94 -13.64 -10.67
CA ASN A 77 -8.93 -12.91 -9.89
C ASN A 77 -7.85 -13.83 -9.30
N GLY A 78 -7.64 -15.01 -9.91
CA GLY A 78 -6.56 -15.93 -9.56
C GLY A 78 -6.77 -16.71 -8.27
N GLY A 79 -8.02 -16.86 -7.85
CA GLY A 79 -8.40 -17.82 -6.81
C GLY A 79 -8.42 -19.23 -7.37
N VAL A 80 -7.93 -20.20 -6.60
CA VAL A 80 -7.87 -21.62 -6.96
C VAL A 80 -8.77 -22.43 -6.02
N GLY A 81 -9.53 -23.37 -6.57
CA GLY A 81 -10.46 -24.20 -5.80
C GLY A 81 -11.70 -23.43 -5.32
N ASP A 82 -12.27 -23.92 -4.22
CA ASP A 82 -13.47 -23.33 -3.61
C ASP A 82 -13.08 -22.22 -2.62
N PRO A 83 -13.62 -21.01 -2.74
CA PRO A 83 -13.36 -19.93 -1.80
C PRO A 83 -13.65 -20.30 -0.33
N ALA A 84 -14.67 -21.13 -0.07
CA ALA A 84 -15.02 -21.54 1.29
C ALA A 84 -14.00 -22.49 1.93
N THR A 85 -13.14 -23.15 1.13
CA THR A 85 -12.05 -24.00 1.63
C THR A 85 -10.71 -23.28 1.67
N ALA A 86 -10.62 -22.11 1.04
CA ALA A 86 -9.41 -21.29 1.03
C ALA A 86 -9.16 -20.66 2.42
N SER A 87 -7.88 -20.44 2.76
CA SER A 87 -7.54 -19.73 4.00
C SER A 87 -8.00 -18.28 3.94
N ARG A 88 -8.12 -17.65 5.11
CA ARG A 88 -8.42 -16.22 5.24
C ARG A 88 -7.47 -15.38 4.38
N GLU A 89 -6.17 -15.66 4.47
CA GLU A 89 -5.12 -14.92 3.76
C GLU A 89 -5.24 -15.08 2.25
N GLN A 90 -5.60 -16.27 1.77
CA GLN A 90 -5.86 -16.52 0.34
C GLN A 90 -7.08 -15.74 -0.14
N GLN A 91 -8.15 -15.70 0.64
CA GLN A 91 -9.35 -14.92 0.34
C GLN A 91 -9.03 -13.42 0.28
N ILE A 92 -8.27 -12.90 1.24
CA ILE A 92 -7.83 -11.50 1.26
C ILE A 92 -6.94 -11.19 0.05
N ALA A 93 -6.02 -12.07 -0.31
CA ALA A 93 -5.16 -11.86 -1.48
C ALA A 93 -5.97 -11.77 -2.79
N VAL A 94 -7.03 -12.56 -2.94
CA VAL A 94 -7.95 -12.45 -4.08
C VAL A 94 -8.77 -11.17 -3.99
N ALA A 95 -9.29 -10.83 -2.81
CA ALA A 95 -10.07 -9.62 -2.59
C ALA A 95 -9.28 -8.35 -2.95
N ASN A 96 -8.03 -8.28 -2.58
CA ASN A 96 -7.14 -7.18 -2.93
C ASN A 96 -7.02 -7.01 -4.45
N ARG A 97 -6.94 -8.11 -5.21
CA ARG A 97 -6.92 -8.06 -6.68
C ARG A 97 -8.25 -7.60 -7.27
N VAL A 98 -9.36 -8.02 -6.66
CA VAL A 98 -10.70 -7.53 -7.06
C VAL A 98 -10.82 -6.03 -6.83
N VAL A 99 -10.41 -5.53 -5.66
CA VAL A 99 -10.44 -4.08 -5.36
C VAL A 99 -9.52 -3.29 -6.29
N ALA A 100 -8.36 -3.84 -6.64
CA ALA A 100 -7.44 -3.18 -7.56
C ALA A 100 -8.03 -2.97 -8.97
N THR A 101 -8.96 -3.83 -9.40
CA THR A 101 -9.58 -3.77 -10.74
C THR A 101 -10.98 -3.17 -10.73
N GLN A 102 -11.77 -3.41 -9.69
CA GLN A 102 -13.20 -3.04 -9.61
C GLN A 102 -13.49 -1.98 -8.54
N GLY A 103 -12.49 -1.67 -7.70
CA GLY A 103 -12.67 -0.80 -6.55
C GLY A 103 -13.45 -1.45 -5.40
N PRO A 104 -13.62 -0.73 -4.29
CA PRO A 104 -14.36 -1.23 -3.10
C PRO A 104 -15.84 -1.46 -3.35
N GLY A 105 -16.39 -0.92 -4.45
CA GLY A 105 -17.76 -1.17 -4.90
C GLY A 105 -18.05 -2.62 -5.30
N ALA A 106 -17.03 -3.49 -5.38
CA ALA A 106 -17.22 -4.93 -5.56
C ALA A 106 -18.00 -5.56 -4.39
N TRP A 107 -17.98 -4.94 -3.21
CA TRP A 107 -18.80 -5.28 -2.04
C TRP A 107 -19.76 -4.12 -1.74
N PRO A 108 -20.88 -3.97 -2.46
CA PRO A 108 -21.71 -2.78 -2.42
C PRO A 108 -22.38 -2.51 -1.09
N LYS A 109 -22.59 -3.57 -0.27
CA LYS A 109 -23.17 -3.44 1.07
C LYS A 109 -22.12 -3.28 2.16
N CYS A 110 -21.05 -4.06 2.08
CA CYS A 110 -20.08 -4.22 3.17
C CYS A 110 -18.72 -3.59 2.88
N GLY A 111 -18.40 -3.25 1.63
CA GLY A 111 -17.12 -2.66 1.26
C GLY A 111 -16.82 -1.34 1.97
N GLY A 112 -17.85 -0.55 2.27
CA GLY A 112 -17.70 0.67 3.06
C GLY A 112 -17.24 0.42 4.51
N ASN A 113 -17.54 -0.74 5.08
CA ASN A 113 -17.13 -1.11 6.44
C ASN A 113 -15.62 -1.40 6.53
N GLY A 114 -15.02 -1.86 5.42
CA GLY A 114 -13.60 -2.12 5.34
C GLY A 114 -12.75 -0.92 4.94
N GLN A 115 -13.35 0.21 4.59
CA GLN A 115 -12.57 1.39 4.21
C GLN A 115 -11.94 2.02 5.45
N LEU A 116 -10.60 2.09 5.46
CA LEU A 116 -9.89 2.91 6.43
C LEU A 116 -10.15 4.39 6.07
N PHE A 117 -10.88 5.08 6.94
CA PHE A 117 -11.11 6.52 6.78
C PHE A 117 -9.76 7.27 6.82
N PRO A 118 -9.63 8.39 6.07
CA PRO A 118 -8.38 9.19 6.03
C PRO A 118 -7.84 9.55 7.42
N ILE A 119 -8.71 9.73 8.40
CA ILE A 119 -8.34 10.03 9.80
C ILE A 119 -7.55 8.88 10.45
N GLN A 120 -7.86 7.62 10.13
CA GLN A 120 -7.13 6.47 10.67
C GLN A 120 -5.73 6.35 10.05
N ILE A 121 -5.60 6.66 8.76
CA ILE A 121 -4.29 6.69 8.09
C ILE A 121 -3.40 7.78 8.70
N VAL A 122 -3.95 8.97 8.96
CA VAL A 122 -3.22 10.07 9.64
C VAL A 122 -2.76 9.64 11.04
N ASN A 123 -3.61 8.95 11.80
CA ASN A 123 -3.24 8.46 13.13
C ASN A 123 -2.14 7.39 13.08
N ILE A 124 -2.17 6.47 12.11
CA ILE A 124 -1.13 5.45 11.91
C ILE A 124 0.20 6.11 11.54
N LEU A 125 0.18 7.13 10.67
CA LEU A 125 1.38 7.85 10.25
C LEU A 125 1.94 8.78 11.34
N LEU A 126 1.11 9.33 12.23
CA LEU A 126 1.55 10.25 13.28
C LEU A 126 1.93 9.55 14.60
N HIS A 127 1.49 8.30 14.83
CA HIS A 127 1.83 7.54 16.04
C HIS A 127 3.34 7.31 16.24
N PRO A 128 4.15 6.97 15.21
CA PRO A 128 5.59 6.79 15.39
C PRO A 128 6.31 8.09 15.78
N VAL A 129 5.77 9.25 15.42
CA VAL A 129 6.40 10.55 15.74
C VAL A 129 6.21 10.93 17.21
N ARG A 130 5.11 10.52 17.84
CA ARG A 130 4.87 10.78 19.27
C ARG A 130 5.80 9.97 20.18
N GLY A 131 6.10 8.72 19.80
CA GLY A 131 7.01 7.86 20.57
C GLY A 131 8.46 8.36 20.56
N THR A 132 8.93 8.87 19.43
CA THR A 132 10.32 9.36 19.28
C THR A 132 10.56 10.69 19.98
N LEU A 133 9.55 11.54 20.13
CA LEU A 133 9.70 12.81 20.85
C LEU A 133 9.74 12.60 22.38
N GLN A 134 9.02 11.63 22.92
CA GLN A 134 9.08 11.34 24.36
C GLN A 134 10.45 10.78 24.80
N THR A 135 11.14 10.02 23.95
CA THR A 135 12.47 9.51 24.27
C THR A 135 13.55 10.59 24.27
N LEU A 136 13.38 11.69 23.53
CA LEU A 136 14.35 12.78 23.50
C LEU A 136 14.33 13.61 24.77
N TRP A 137 13.19 13.75 25.45
CA TRP A 137 13.09 14.47 26.73
C TRP A 137 13.78 13.74 27.90
N ALA A 138 13.96 12.42 27.79
CA ALA A 138 14.63 11.60 28.80
C ALA A 138 16.17 11.74 28.79
N LEU A 139 16.74 12.39 27.77
CA LEU A 139 18.19 12.57 27.60
C LEU A 139 18.67 13.97 27.97
N VAL A 140 17.80 14.86 28.47
CA VAL A 140 18.22 16.19 28.99
C VAL A 140 18.62 16.03 30.45
N PRO A 141 19.92 16.18 30.81
CA PRO A 141 20.34 16.14 32.21
C PRO A 141 19.82 17.37 32.93
N HIS A 142 19.20 17.16 34.07
CA HIS A 142 18.76 18.20 35.01
C HIS A 142 19.92 18.65 35.88
#